data_76d8576b69088c6f0720164a2df6fdfa
#
_entry.id   76d8576b69088c6f0720164a2df6fdfa
#
_cell.length_a   1.000
_cell.length_b   1.000
_cell.length_c   1.000
_cell.angle_alpha   90.00
_cell.angle_beta   90.00
_cell.angle_gamma   90.00
#
_symmetry.space_group_name_H-M   'P 1'
#
loop_
_entity.id
_entity.type
_entity.pdbx_description
1 polymer ?
#
loop_
_entity_poly.entity_id
_entity_poly.type
_entity_poly.pdbx_seq_one_letter_code
_entity_poly.pdbx_strand_id
1 'polypeptide(L)'
;MSSYLTFYIVPKEEGSKPISLISYSRSNEIYQYFNDSLSISYAGNGDEINYTELTVSHVDKVIEDLKCDIDKSKTRLQEYEKHASGNLEIIEEILNQKDYLNDLEGTLYQIYCIRNIVEESTYNWNDYNKVLCNID
;
A
#
# COMPACT_ATOMS: atom_id res chain seq x y z
N MET A 1 -9.04 13.19 14.53
CA MET A 1 -8.53 13.72 13.25
C MET A 1 -8.27 12.60 12.28
N SER A 2 -8.73 12.76 11.05
CA SER A 2 -8.43 11.81 10.00
C SER A 2 -7.02 12.03 9.47
N SER A 3 -6.32 10.93 9.22
CA SER A 3 -4.98 10.91 8.66
C SER A 3 -5.04 10.19 7.32
N TYR A 4 -4.35 10.71 6.32
CA TYR A 4 -4.34 10.17 4.97
C TYR A 4 -2.91 10.00 4.46
N LEU A 5 -2.68 8.89 3.80
CA LEU A 5 -1.50 8.69 2.95
C LEU A 5 -1.88 9.14 1.54
N THR A 6 -1.22 10.16 1.04
CA THR A 6 -1.50 10.70 -0.29
C THR A 6 -0.30 10.49 -1.20
N PHE A 7 -0.57 10.03 -2.42
CA PHE A 7 0.41 9.86 -3.47
C PHE A 7 0.29 10.98 -4.49
N TYR A 8 1.44 11.45 -4.96
CA TYR A 8 1.55 12.57 -5.90
C TYR A 8 2.45 12.21 -7.06
N ILE A 9 2.18 12.79 -8.23
CA ILE A 9 3.13 12.80 -9.34
C ILE A 9 3.69 14.21 -9.51
N VAL A 10 4.92 14.31 -9.99
CA VAL A 10 5.57 15.58 -10.31
C VAL A 10 5.73 15.67 -11.82
N PRO A 11 5.01 16.60 -12.50
CA PRO A 11 5.17 16.79 -13.94
C PRO A 11 6.60 17.17 -14.29
N LYS A 12 7.05 16.81 -15.50
CA LYS A 12 8.40 17.13 -16.01
C LYS A 12 8.59 18.61 -16.31
N GLU A 13 7.51 19.34 -16.51
CA GLU A 13 7.57 20.75 -16.78
C GLU A 13 8.23 21.50 -15.62
N GLU A 14 9.21 22.34 -15.92
CA GLU A 14 9.94 23.10 -14.92
C GLU A 14 9.02 23.99 -14.08
N GLY A 15 9.21 23.97 -12.76
CA GLY A 15 8.39 24.74 -11.83
C GLY A 15 7.05 24.14 -11.49
N SER A 16 6.72 22.96 -12.01
CA SER A 16 5.47 22.26 -11.71
C SER A 16 5.41 21.81 -10.25
N LYS A 17 4.24 21.95 -9.65
CA LYS A 17 3.97 21.45 -8.30
C LYS A 17 3.48 20.00 -8.35
N PRO A 18 3.70 19.22 -7.28
CA PRO A 18 3.14 17.88 -7.19
C PRO A 18 1.62 17.89 -7.35
N ILE A 19 1.12 16.91 -8.08
CA ILE A 19 -0.31 16.72 -8.33
C ILE A 19 -0.76 15.47 -7.58
N SER A 20 -1.79 15.62 -6.73
CA SER A 20 -2.37 14.52 -5.99
C SER A 20 -3.00 13.49 -6.93
N LEU A 21 -2.66 12.21 -6.76
CA LEU A 21 -3.25 11.10 -7.50
C LEU A 21 -4.37 10.43 -6.71
N ILE A 22 -4.05 9.98 -5.49
CA ILE A 22 -4.95 9.19 -4.68
C ILE A 22 -4.56 9.31 -3.21
N SER A 23 -5.55 9.24 -2.34
CA SER A 23 -5.34 9.23 -0.89
C SER A 23 -5.99 8.01 -0.27
N TYR A 24 -5.34 7.45 0.74
CA TYR A 24 -5.85 6.32 1.50
C TYR A 24 -5.97 6.71 2.97
N SER A 25 -7.13 6.44 3.56
CA SER A 25 -7.36 6.72 4.98
C SER A 25 -6.54 5.78 5.88
N ARG A 26 -6.34 6.18 7.12
CA ARG A 26 -5.60 5.40 8.11
C ARG A 26 -6.16 4.00 8.32
N SER A 27 -7.45 3.78 8.09
CA SER A 27 -8.08 2.47 8.22
C SER A 27 -7.83 1.53 7.03
N ASN A 28 -7.28 2.04 5.93
CA ASN A 28 -7.00 1.23 4.74
C ASN A 28 -5.68 0.48 4.90
N GLU A 29 -5.63 -0.78 4.47
CA GLU A 29 -4.43 -1.61 4.53
C GLU A 29 -3.25 -0.99 3.78
N ILE A 30 -3.49 -0.30 2.66
CA ILE A 30 -2.42 0.37 1.91
C ILE A 30 -1.69 1.38 2.80
N TYR A 31 -2.44 2.20 3.54
CA TYR A 31 -1.84 3.12 4.50
C TYR A 31 -0.96 2.39 5.50
N GLN A 32 -1.49 1.31 6.10
CA GLN A 32 -0.77 0.56 7.13
C GLN A 32 0.52 -0.06 6.59
N TYR A 33 0.46 -0.72 5.45
CA TYR A 33 1.64 -1.37 4.87
C TYR A 33 2.71 -0.38 4.46
N PHE A 34 2.35 0.73 3.83
CA PHE A 34 3.33 1.77 3.49
C PHE A 34 3.93 2.41 4.73
N ASN A 35 3.11 2.71 5.73
CA ASN A 35 3.58 3.32 6.97
C ASN A 35 4.49 2.39 7.78
N ASP A 36 4.16 1.09 7.84
CA ASP A 36 4.94 0.10 8.59
C ASP A 36 6.25 -0.28 7.87
N SER A 37 6.24 -0.33 6.54
CA SER A 37 7.40 -0.75 5.75
C SER A 37 8.38 0.37 5.44
N LEU A 38 7.91 1.62 5.41
CA LEU A 38 8.70 2.78 5.00
C LEU A 38 8.62 3.90 6.05
N SER A 39 9.66 4.73 6.08
CA SER A 39 9.64 5.97 6.87
C SER A 39 9.04 7.09 6.02
N ILE A 40 7.73 7.29 6.11
CA ILE A 40 7.04 8.28 5.31
C ILE A 40 6.96 9.61 6.06
N SER A 41 7.31 10.69 5.37
CA SER A 41 7.28 12.03 5.94
C SER A 41 5.85 12.50 6.20
N TYR A 42 5.66 13.21 7.32
CA TYR A 42 4.42 13.96 7.55
C TYR A 42 4.44 15.25 6.74
N ALA A 43 3.29 15.62 6.20
CA ALA A 43 3.16 16.77 5.31
C ALA A 43 3.61 18.09 5.94
N GLY A 44 3.49 18.21 7.26
CA GLY A 44 3.84 19.45 7.96
C GLY A 44 2.73 20.48 7.89
N ASN A 45 3.04 21.69 8.36
CA ASN A 45 2.12 22.82 8.40
C ASN A 45 2.72 24.03 7.69
N GLY A 46 1.88 24.80 7.00
CA GLY A 46 2.27 26.07 6.40
C GLY A 46 2.95 25.93 5.04
N ASP A 47 3.97 26.75 4.81
CA ASP A 47 4.59 26.90 3.49
C ASP A 47 5.51 25.73 3.11
N GLU A 48 5.96 24.95 4.08
CA GLU A 48 6.84 23.82 3.84
C GLU A 48 6.06 22.50 3.92
N ILE A 49 5.90 21.84 2.79
CA ILE A 49 5.28 20.54 2.71
C ILE A 49 6.37 19.49 2.50
N ASN A 50 6.41 18.51 3.39
CA ASN A 50 7.37 17.42 3.31
C ASN A 50 6.83 16.29 2.45
N TYR A 51 7.69 15.73 1.63
CA TYR A 51 7.36 14.57 0.80
C TYR A 51 8.42 13.49 0.95
N THR A 52 8.00 12.26 0.79
CA THR A 52 8.88 11.11 0.63
C THR A 52 8.86 10.72 -0.84
N GLU A 53 10.03 10.65 -1.48
CA GLU A 53 10.14 10.18 -2.86
C GLU A 53 10.05 8.66 -2.87
N LEU A 54 9.17 8.12 -3.70
CA LEU A 54 9.00 6.68 -3.85
C LEU A 54 9.86 6.16 -5.00
N THR A 55 10.59 5.10 -4.72
CA THR A 55 11.33 4.34 -5.71
C THR A 55 10.70 2.96 -5.87
N VAL A 56 11.05 2.25 -6.96
CA VAL A 56 10.61 0.87 -7.16
C VAL A 56 11.06 -0.01 -5.98
N SER A 57 12.28 0.20 -5.47
CA SER A 57 12.79 -0.54 -4.30
C SER A 57 11.92 -0.35 -3.06
N HIS A 58 11.44 0.87 -2.83
CA HIS A 58 10.53 1.15 -1.70
C HIS A 58 9.24 0.36 -1.82
N VAL A 59 8.62 0.39 -3.00
CA VAL A 59 7.36 -0.33 -3.24
C VAL A 59 7.57 -1.83 -3.19
N ASP A 60 8.69 -2.34 -3.72
CA ASP A 60 9.03 -3.77 -3.65
C ASP A 60 9.15 -4.25 -2.20
N LYS A 61 9.67 -3.42 -1.30
CA LYS A 61 9.73 -3.76 0.13
C LYS A 61 8.33 -3.89 0.72
N VAL A 62 7.42 -2.98 0.40
CA VAL A 62 6.03 -3.05 0.84
C VAL A 62 5.36 -4.33 0.33
N ILE A 63 5.58 -4.66 -0.96
CA ILE A 63 5.06 -5.87 -1.58
C ILE A 63 5.60 -7.13 -0.87
N GLU A 64 6.88 -7.16 -0.56
CA GLU A 64 7.49 -8.30 0.13
C GLU A 64 6.88 -8.51 1.51
N ASP A 65 6.71 -7.44 2.28
CA ASP A 65 6.09 -7.51 3.61
C ASP A 65 4.64 -8.00 3.53
N LEU A 66 3.88 -7.51 2.55
CA LEU A 66 2.50 -7.94 2.34
C LEU A 66 2.42 -9.41 1.90
N LYS A 67 3.29 -9.84 0.99
CA LYS A 67 3.35 -11.25 0.56
C LYS A 67 3.66 -12.18 1.72
N CYS A 68 4.53 -11.76 2.62
CA CYS A 68 4.84 -12.52 3.83
C CYS A 68 3.58 -12.73 4.68
N ASP A 69 2.79 -11.70 4.88
CA ASP A 69 1.53 -11.78 5.62
C ASP A 69 0.49 -12.64 4.90
N ILE A 70 0.42 -12.56 3.57
CA ILE A 70 -0.43 -13.42 2.76
C ILE A 70 -0.07 -14.90 2.96
N ASP A 71 1.22 -15.24 2.91
CA ASP A 71 1.68 -16.60 3.10
C ASP A 71 1.35 -17.13 4.51
N LYS A 72 1.53 -16.28 5.53
CA LYS A 72 1.14 -16.62 6.91
C LYS A 72 -0.36 -16.86 7.02
N SER A 73 -1.16 -16.04 6.37
CA SER A 73 -2.62 -16.19 6.36
C SER A 73 -3.06 -17.48 5.68
N LYS A 74 -2.43 -17.82 4.56
CA LYS A 74 -2.71 -19.09 3.85
C LYS A 74 -2.36 -20.30 4.72
N THR A 75 -1.22 -20.28 5.41
CA THR A 75 -0.82 -21.35 6.32
C THR A 75 -1.81 -21.51 7.46
N ARG A 76 -2.23 -20.41 8.06
CA ARG A 76 -3.24 -20.41 9.13
C ARG A 76 -4.57 -20.98 8.65
N LEU A 77 -5.01 -20.59 7.45
CA LEU A 77 -6.23 -21.11 6.86
C LEU A 77 -6.16 -22.63 6.66
N GLN A 78 -5.04 -23.14 6.15
CA GLN A 78 -4.83 -24.57 5.98
C GLN A 78 -4.92 -25.33 7.32
N GLU A 79 -4.37 -24.77 8.39
CA GLU A 79 -4.46 -25.37 9.73
C GLU A 79 -5.91 -25.44 10.21
N TYR A 80 -6.68 -24.36 10.04
CA TYR A 80 -8.09 -24.38 10.40
C TYR A 80 -8.87 -25.40 9.57
N GLU A 81 -8.61 -25.52 8.28
CA GLU A 81 -9.30 -26.46 7.39
C GLU A 81 -9.07 -27.91 7.82
N LYS A 82 -7.91 -28.26 8.35
CA LYS A 82 -7.61 -29.59 8.85
C LYS A 82 -8.48 -29.99 10.04
N HIS A 83 -8.99 -29.02 10.80
CA HIS A 83 -9.74 -29.25 12.03
C HIS A 83 -11.20 -28.85 11.93
N ALA A 84 -11.70 -28.60 10.71
CA ALA A 84 -13.03 -28.03 10.49
C ALA A 84 -14.20 -29.02 10.68
N SER A 85 -13.92 -30.32 10.70
CA SER A 85 -14.97 -31.35 10.68
C SER A 85 -15.96 -31.21 11.84
N GLY A 86 -17.18 -30.76 11.55
CA GLY A 86 -18.29 -30.69 12.50
C GLY A 86 -18.21 -29.58 13.55
N ASN A 87 -17.26 -28.66 13.45
CA ASN A 87 -17.10 -27.58 14.43
C ASN A 87 -17.47 -26.22 13.82
N LEU A 88 -18.62 -25.66 14.23
CA LEU A 88 -19.13 -24.39 13.72
C LEU A 88 -18.21 -23.21 14.01
N GLU A 89 -17.55 -23.18 15.17
CA GLU A 89 -16.63 -22.09 15.51
C GLU A 89 -15.42 -22.06 14.57
N ILE A 90 -14.89 -23.22 14.22
CA ILE A 90 -13.78 -23.33 13.27
C ILE A 90 -14.24 -22.93 11.87
N ILE A 91 -15.46 -23.30 11.48
CA ILE A 91 -16.02 -22.90 10.17
C ILE A 91 -16.14 -21.39 10.08
N GLU A 92 -16.61 -20.71 11.13
CA GLU A 92 -16.66 -19.24 11.18
C GLU A 92 -15.27 -18.62 11.04
N GLU A 93 -14.27 -19.18 11.73
CA GLU A 93 -12.89 -18.72 11.62
C GLU A 93 -12.34 -18.89 10.21
N ILE A 94 -12.65 -20.00 9.55
CA ILE A 94 -12.26 -20.23 8.15
C ILE A 94 -12.84 -19.14 7.24
N LEU A 95 -14.11 -18.82 7.40
CA LEU A 95 -14.76 -17.78 6.60
C LEU A 95 -14.12 -16.41 6.85
N ASN A 96 -13.85 -16.07 8.10
CA ASN A 96 -13.19 -14.82 8.47
C ASN A 96 -11.76 -14.75 7.89
N GLN A 97 -11.01 -15.84 7.93
CA GLN A 97 -9.67 -15.89 7.37
C GLN A 97 -9.68 -15.78 5.84
N LYS A 98 -10.66 -16.37 5.17
CA LYS A 98 -10.83 -16.23 3.72
C LYS A 98 -11.12 -14.80 3.31
N ASP A 99 -11.99 -14.11 4.05
CA ASP A 99 -12.29 -12.71 3.81
C ASP A 99 -11.05 -11.84 4.01
N TYR A 100 -10.31 -12.06 5.09
CA TYR A 100 -9.06 -11.36 5.37
C TYR A 100 -8.03 -11.57 4.27
N LEU A 101 -7.87 -12.82 3.83
CA LEU A 101 -6.94 -13.16 2.75
C LEU A 101 -7.32 -12.46 1.45
N ASN A 102 -8.61 -12.43 1.11
CA ASN A 102 -9.10 -11.72 -0.06
C ASN A 102 -8.78 -10.22 0.00
N ASP A 103 -8.93 -9.61 1.18
CA ASP A 103 -8.60 -8.19 1.38
C ASP A 103 -7.11 -7.94 1.18
N LEU A 104 -6.25 -8.83 1.69
CA LEU A 104 -4.79 -8.70 1.49
C LEU A 104 -4.41 -8.87 0.01
N GLU A 105 -5.02 -9.81 -0.70
CA GLU A 105 -4.76 -10.01 -2.14
C GLU A 105 -5.23 -8.81 -2.96
N GLY A 106 -6.37 -8.21 -2.62
CA GLY A 106 -6.86 -6.98 -3.24
C GLY A 106 -5.92 -5.81 -2.99
N THR A 107 -5.40 -5.70 -1.78
CA THR A 107 -4.40 -4.69 -1.42
C THR A 107 -3.12 -4.88 -2.23
N LEU A 108 -2.66 -6.11 -2.38
CA LEU A 108 -1.47 -6.43 -3.18
C LEU A 108 -1.64 -5.99 -4.64
N TYR A 109 -2.81 -6.24 -5.23
CA TYR A 109 -3.11 -5.80 -6.59
C TYR A 109 -2.99 -4.27 -6.72
N GLN A 110 -3.56 -3.53 -5.77
CA GLN A 110 -3.48 -2.07 -5.79
C GLN A 110 -2.05 -1.57 -5.63
N ILE A 111 -1.24 -2.22 -4.79
CA ILE A 111 0.16 -1.86 -4.61
C ILE A 111 0.97 -2.13 -5.88
N TYR A 112 0.68 -3.20 -6.62
CA TYR A 112 1.29 -3.42 -7.94
C TYR A 112 0.94 -2.30 -8.92
N CYS A 113 -0.27 -1.77 -8.88
CA CYS A 113 -0.65 -0.61 -9.70
C CYS A 113 0.20 0.62 -9.34
N ILE A 114 0.40 0.86 -8.05
CA ILE A 114 1.27 1.95 -7.57
C ILE A 114 2.72 1.72 -8.04
N ARG A 115 3.20 0.48 -7.95
CA ARG A 115 4.54 0.12 -8.43
C ARG A 115 4.71 0.44 -9.91
N ASN A 116 3.72 0.13 -10.73
CA ASN A 116 3.76 0.44 -12.16
C ASN A 116 3.88 1.95 -12.40
N ILE A 117 3.13 2.76 -11.67
CA ILE A 117 3.22 4.22 -11.77
C ILE A 117 4.62 4.71 -11.41
N VAL A 118 5.20 4.17 -10.32
CA VAL A 118 6.56 4.53 -9.89
C VAL A 118 7.60 4.11 -10.93
N GLU A 119 7.49 2.90 -11.47
CA GLU A 119 8.40 2.41 -12.52
C GLU A 119 8.32 3.27 -13.77
N GLU A 120 7.10 3.59 -14.22
CA GLU A 120 6.87 4.43 -15.39
C GLU A 120 7.43 5.84 -15.23
N SER A 121 7.54 6.35 -14.00
CA SER A 121 8.13 7.67 -13.75
C SER A 121 9.60 7.77 -14.18
N THR A 122 10.27 6.64 -14.35
CA THR A 122 11.66 6.59 -14.79
C THR A 122 11.82 6.63 -16.32
N TYR A 123 10.71 6.48 -17.06
CA TYR A 123 10.73 6.42 -18.52
C TYR A 123 10.70 7.82 -19.13
N ASN A 124 11.51 8.00 -20.19
CA ASN A 124 11.67 9.30 -20.84
C ASN A 124 10.41 9.80 -21.56
N TRP A 125 9.51 8.90 -21.93
CA TRP A 125 8.30 9.25 -22.67
C TRP A 125 7.15 9.73 -21.80
N ASN A 126 7.24 9.59 -20.47
CA ASN A 126 6.21 10.04 -19.56
C ASN A 126 6.25 11.56 -19.31
N ASP A 127 5.10 12.12 -18.97
CA ASP A 127 4.97 13.54 -18.64
C ASP A 127 5.37 13.85 -17.18
N TYR A 128 5.64 12.82 -16.37
CA TYR A 128 6.07 12.98 -14.98
C TYR A 128 7.35 12.19 -14.71
N ASN A 129 8.14 12.64 -13.74
CA ASN A 129 9.45 12.05 -13.44
C ASN A 129 9.64 11.59 -12.02
N LYS A 130 8.67 11.85 -11.15
CA LYS A 130 8.73 11.46 -9.74
C LYS A 130 7.36 11.09 -9.21
N VAL A 131 7.35 10.15 -8.27
CA VAL A 131 6.18 9.85 -7.46
C VAL A 131 6.57 10.14 -6.02
N LEU A 132 5.75 10.93 -5.35
CA LEU A 132 5.95 11.34 -3.97
C LEU A 132 4.78 10.87 -3.12
N CYS A 133 5.01 10.75 -1.82
CA CYS A 133 3.92 10.53 -0.88
C CYS A 133 4.19 11.26 0.44
N ASN A 134 3.12 11.49 1.19
CA ASN A 134 3.20 11.98 2.56
C ASN A 134 1.99 11.53 3.37
N ILE A 135 2.10 11.71 4.68
CA ILE A 135 0.99 11.48 5.62
C ILE A 135 0.62 12.83 6.21
N ASP A 136 -0.64 13.16 6.16
CA ASP A 136 -1.15 14.39 6.78
C ASP A 136 -1.96 14.12 8.04
#